data_a8c95bffc8aa64218309af6e86447fe2
#
_entry.id   a8c95bffc8aa64218309af6e86447fe2
#
_cell.length_a   1.000
_cell.length_b   1.000
_cell.length_c   1.000
_cell.angle_alpha   90.00
_cell.angle_beta   90.00
_cell.angle_gamma   90.00
#
_symmetry.space_group_name_H-M   'P 1'
#
loop_
_entity.id
_entity.type
_entity.pdbx_description
1 polymer ?
#
loop_
_entity_poly.entity_id
_entity_poly.type
_entity_poly.pdbx_seq_one_letter_code
_entity_poly.pdbx_strand_id
1 'polypeptide(L)'
;MTGVATVLIIGASRGIGLETVKAALETGHSVRALARSARRIPVSHPKLEKMAGNALDVATVKRALNGIDAVAQSLGVSAGPEIIFEPTRLF
;
A
#
# COMPACT_ATOMS: atom_id res chain seq x y z
N MET A 1 11.70 -7.78 -19.12
CA MET A 1 10.68 -7.60 -18.10
C MET A 1 10.90 -6.31 -17.36
N THR A 2 9.90 -5.55 -17.23
CA THR A 2 10.02 -4.29 -16.53
C THR A 2 9.92 -4.52 -15.03
N GLY A 3 10.26 -3.56 -14.24
CA GLY A 3 10.16 -3.68 -12.81
C GLY A 3 8.80 -3.35 -12.21
N VAL A 4 7.74 -3.49 -13.00
CA VAL A 4 6.40 -3.16 -12.51
C VAL A 4 5.95 -4.20 -11.48
N ALA A 5 5.46 -3.73 -10.36
CA ALA A 5 5.01 -4.57 -9.27
C ALA A 5 3.67 -4.07 -8.75
N THR A 6 2.98 -4.92 -8.01
CA THR A 6 1.79 -4.51 -7.27
C THR A 6 2.20 -4.33 -5.82
N VAL A 7 2.02 -3.13 -5.32
CA VAL A 7 2.49 -2.73 -3.99
C VAL A 7 1.30 -2.47 -3.09
N LEU A 8 1.30 -3.07 -1.91
CA LEU A 8 0.33 -2.76 -0.86
C LEU A 8 0.91 -1.68 0.02
N ILE A 9 0.18 -0.59 0.17
CA ILE A 9 0.60 0.49 1.06
C ILE A 9 -0.42 0.60 2.20
N ILE A 10 0.07 0.41 3.41
CA ILE A 10 -0.75 0.44 4.62
C ILE A 10 -0.61 1.80 5.28
N GLY A 11 -1.74 2.40 5.65
CA GLY A 11 -1.74 3.74 6.23
C GLY A 11 -1.62 4.82 5.17
N ALA A 12 -2.32 4.66 4.05
CA ALA A 12 -2.09 5.42 2.83
C ALA A 12 -2.90 6.71 2.71
N SER A 13 -3.77 7.02 3.67
CA SER A 13 -4.72 8.11 3.48
C SER A 13 -4.11 9.50 3.60
N ARG A 14 -2.96 9.64 4.22
CA ARG A 14 -2.32 10.94 4.38
C ARG A 14 -0.85 10.78 4.76
N GLY A 15 -0.14 11.91 4.77
CA GLY A 15 1.24 11.94 5.20
C GLY A 15 2.15 11.14 4.30
N ILE A 16 3.11 10.46 4.90
CA ILE A 16 4.12 9.71 4.17
C ILE A 16 3.52 8.58 3.37
N GLY A 17 2.49 7.92 3.91
CA GLY A 17 1.81 6.87 3.18
C GLY A 17 1.22 7.36 1.87
N LEU A 18 0.59 8.54 1.91
CA LEU A 18 0.02 9.14 0.71
C LEU A 18 1.11 9.47 -0.31
N GLU A 19 2.22 10.04 0.15
CA GLU A 19 3.33 10.35 -0.76
C GLU A 19 3.90 9.09 -1.39
N THR A 20 3.94 8.00 -0.64
CA THR A 20 4.40 6.72 -1.16
C THR A 20 3.47 6.20 -2.26
N VAL A 21 2.15 6.37 -2.07
CA VAL A 21 1.18 6.01 -3.12
C VAL A 21 1.49 6.77 -4.40
N LYS A 22 1.67 8.07 -4.28
CA LYS A 22 1.94 8.90 -5.46
C LYS A 22 3.23 8.48 -6.16
N ALA A 23 4.28 8.26 -5.38
CA ALA A 23 5.56 7.89 -5.94
C ALA A 23 5.50 6.54 -6.66
N ALA A 24 4.81 5.57 -6.07
CA ALA A 24 4.69 4.25 -6.68
C ALA A 24 3.91 4.32 -8.00
N LEU A 25 2.85 5.11 -8.03
CA LEU A 25 2.07 5.28 -9.25
C LEU A 25 2.88 5.97 -10.33
N GLU A 26 3.67 6.98 -9.97
CA GLU A 26 4.52 7.67 -10.92
C GLU A 26 5.59 6.76 -11.52
N THR A 27 6.01 5.78 -10.76
CA THR A 27 7.00 4.81 -11.23
C THR A 27 6.38 3.73 -12.11
N GLY A 28 5.06 3.69 -12.19
CA GLY A 28 4.36 2.75 -13.06
C GLY A 28 3.87 1.50 -12.36
N HIS A 29 4.00 1.43 -11.05
CA HIS A 29 3.51 0.30 -10.28
C HIS A 29 2.00 0.37 -10.09
N SER A 30 1.39 -0.80 -9.88
CA SER A 30 0.02 -0.87 -9.41
C SER A 30 0.04 -0.78 -7.88
N VAL A 31 -0.93 -0.07 -7.31
CA VAL A 31 -0.95 0.18 -5.87
C VAL A 31 -2.29 -0.25 -5.29
N ARG A 32 -2.23 -1.00 -4.21
CA ARG A 32 -3.40 -1.23 -3.37
C ARG A 32 -3.17 -0.47 -2.08
N ALA A 33 -4.04 0.49 -1.80
CA ALA A 33 -3.91 1.37 -0.65
C ALA A 33 -4.92 0.94 0.41
N LEU A 34 -4.41 0.49 1.56
CA LEU A 34 -5.24 0.05 2.67
C LEU A 34 -5.25 1.14 3.75
N ALA A 35 -6.44 1.62 4.07
CA ALA A 35 -6.63 2.60 5.14
C ALA A 35 -8.05 2.53 5.64
N ARG A 36 -8.26 2.91 6.91
CA ARG A 36 -9.62 2.97 7.43
C ARG A 36 -10.49 3.91 6.63
N SER A 37 -9.93 5.03 6.22
CA SER A 37 -10.63 6.05 5.45
C SER A 37 -10.13 6.07 4.02
N ALA A 38 -10.13 4.91 3.38
CA ALA A 38 -9.58 4.79 2.03
C ALA A 38 -10.25 5.76 1.05
N ARG A 39 -11.53 6.07 1.25
CA ARG A 39 -12.24 7.02 0.38
C ARG A 39 -11.65 8.42 0.43
N ARG A 40 -10.94 8.75 1.52
CA ARG A 40 -10.33 10.08 1.68
C ARG A 40 -8.99 10.21 0.98
N ILE A 41 -8.49 9.14 0.41
CA ILE A 41 -7.24 9.22 -0.34
C ILE A 41 -7.48 10.14 -1.54
N PRO A 42 -6.79 11.30 -1.60
CA PRO A 42 -7.08 12.31 -2.63
C PRO A 42 -6.37 12.03 -3.95
N VAL A 43 -6.26 10.78 -4.31
CA VAL A 43 -5.62 10.36 -5.55
C VAL A 43 -6.59 9.48 -6.31
N SER A 44 -6.72 9.71 -7.59
CA SER A 44 -7.50 8.86 -8.46
C SER A 44 -6.60 8.43 -9.62
N HIS A 45 -6.49 7.13 -9.84
CA HIS A 45 -5.58 6.60 -10.85
C HIS A 45 -6.05 5.22 -11.27
N PRO A 46 -5.94 4.87 -12.57
CA PRO A 46 -6.38 3.56 -13.03
C PRO A 46 -5.68 2.39 -12.35
N LYS A 47 -4.47 2.60 -11.87
CA LYS A 47 -3.70 1.54 -11.22
C LYS A 47 -3.77 1.60 -9.70
N LEU A 48 -4.62 2.47 -9.16
CA LEU A 48 -4.81 2.58 -7.71
C LEU A 48 -6.10 1.91 -7.30
N GLU A 49 -5.99 0.93 -6.42
CA GLU A 49 -7.13 0.29 -5.78
C GLU A 49 -7.17 0.76 -4.33
N LYS A 50 -8.30 1.33 -3.93
CA LYS A 50 -8.49 1.80 -2.56
C LYS A 50 -9.25 0.75 -1.78
N MET A 51 -8.67 0.28 -0.68
CA MET A 51 -9.26 -0.75 0.15
C MET A 51 -9.47 -0.21 1.56
N ALA A 52 -10.73 -0.12 1.98
CA ALA A 52 -11.05 0.34 3.32
C ALA A 52 -10.96 -0.83 4.29
N GLY A 53 -10.29 -0.62 5.40
CA GLY A 53 -10.19 -1.66 6.40
C GLY A 53 -9.21 -1.31 7.50
N ASN A 54 -9.24 -2.11 8.55
CA ASN A 54 -8.36 -1.93 9.69
C ASN A 54 -7.12 -2.80 9.52
N ALA A 55 -5.95 -2.16 9.50
CA ALA A 55 -4.68 -2.88 9.35
C ALA A 55 -4.36 -3.79 10.52
N LEU A 56 -5.09 -3.66 11.62
CA LEU A 56 -4.92 -4.56 12.77
C LEU A 56 -5.77 -5.81 12.67
N ASP A 57 -6.66 -5.86 11.69
CA ASP A 57 -7.53 -7.03 11.48
C ASP A 57 -6.82 -8.02 10.56
N VAL A 58 -6.52 -9.19 11.09
CA VAL A 58 -5.76 -10.22 10.36
C VAL A 58 -6.45 -10.62 9.06
N ALA A 59 -7.77 -10.79 9.09
CA ALA A 59 -8.49 -11.17 7.89
C ALA A 59 -8.40 -10.10 6.81
N THR A 60 -8.48 -8.84 7.21
CA THR A 60 -8.34 -7.73 6.27
C THR A 60 -6.95 -7.72 5.64
N VAL A 61 -5.92 -7.90 6.46
CA VAL A 61 -4.54 -7.89 5.96
C VAL A 61 -4.31 -9.05 5.02
N LYS A 62 -4.82 -10.22 5.34
CA LYS A 62 -4.67 -11.38 4.46
C LYS A 62 -5.29 -11.13 3.09
N ARG A 63 -6.48 -10.54 3.06
CA ARG A 63 -7.11 -10.21 1.78
C ARG A 63 -6.31 -9.14 1.04
N ALA A 64 -5.79 -8.17 1.78
CA ALA A 64 -5.02 -7.09 1.18
C ALA A 64 -3.71 -7.59 0.55
N LEU A 65 -3.14 -8.66 1.10
CA LEU A 65 -1.88 -9.22 0.60
C LEU A 65 -2.06 -10.07 -0.65
N ASN A 66 -3.27 -10.41 -1.01
CA ASN A 66 -3.50 -11.29 -2.15
C ASN A 66 -3.02 -10.64 -3.44
N GLY A 67 -2.09 -11.27 -4.13
CA GLY A 67 -1.56 -10.77 -5.39
C GLY A 67 -0.54 -9.64 -5.24
N ILE A 68 -0.05 -9.40 -4.04
CA ILE A 68 0.87 -8.31 -3.76
C ILE A 68 2.32 -8.78 -3.87
N ASP A 69 3.16 -7.94 -4.47
CA ASP A 69 4.59 -8.23 -4.64
C ASP A 69 5.44 -7.63 -3.53
N ALA A 70 5.01 -6.50 -2.97
CA ALA A 70 5.75 -5.84 -1.91
C ALA A 70 4.81 -5.04 -1.02
N VAL A 71 5.20 -4.84 0.22
CA VAL A 71 4.39 -4.10 1.21
C VAL A 71 5.20 -2.93 1.74
N ALA A 72 4.58 -1.77 1.79
CA ALA A 72 5.12 -0.60 2.44
C ALA A 72 4.17 -0.19 3.56
N GLN A 73 4.69 0.07 4.74
CA GLN A 73 3.88 0.47 5.89
C GLN A 73 4.35 1.80 6.42
N SER A 74 3.39 2.68 6.71
CA SER A 74 3.70 3.98 7.29
C SER A 74 3.05 4.19 8.65
N LEU A 75 2.38 3.18 9.19
CA LEU A 75 1.70 3.29 10.48
C LEU A 75 2.72 3.44 11.60
N GLY A 76 2.55 4.49 12.39
CA GLY A 76 3.40 4.70 13.55
C GLY A 76 4.84 5.03 13.23
N VAL A 77 5.13 5.37 11.98
CA VAL A 77 6.48 5.69 11.54
C VAL A 77 6.62 7.19 11.41
N SER A 78 7.69 7.73 11.95
CA SER A 78 7.93 9.17 11.88
C SER A 78 8.86 9.56 10.73
N ALA A 79 9.56 8.61 10.15
CA ALA A 79 10.62 8.90 9.19
C ALA A 79 10.39 8.31 7.81
N GLY A 80 9.24 7.97 7.46
CA GLY A 80 8.96 7.45 6.14
C GLY A 80 8.55 6.00 6.16
N PRO A 81 7.92 5.56 5.09
CA PRO A 81 7.53 4.16 4.99
C PRO A 81 8.77 3.31 4.79
N GLU A 82 8.71 2.11 5.27
CA GLU A 82 9.74 1.14 4.98
C GLU A 82 9.12 -0.09 4.37
N ILE A 83 9.86 -0.71 3.48
CA ILE A 83 9.43 -1.96 2.89
C ILE A 83 9.80 -3.04 3.87
N ILE A 84 8.79 -3.67 4.47
CA ILE A 84 9.01 -4.60 5.55
C ILE A 84 9.46 -5.95 5.03
N PHE A 85 8.87 -6.40 3.94
CA PHE A 85 9.21 -7.69 3.36
C PHE A 85 8.52 -7.85 2.02
N GLU A 86 9.02 -8.82 1.25
CA GLU A 86 8.33 -9.28 0.07
C GLU A 86 7.43 -10.45 0.48
N PRO A 87 6.20 -10.52 -0.01
CA PRO A 87 5.28 -11.59 0.39
C PRO A 87 5.85 -13.00 0.19
N THR A 88 6.66 -13.18 -0.82
CA THR A 88 7.26 -14.49 -1.10
C THR A 88 8.31 -14.89 -0.08
N ARG A 89 8.80 -13.95 0.70
CA ARG A 89 9.82 -14.20 1.72
C ARG A 89 9.27 -14.15 3.13
N LEU A 90 8.00 -13.86 3.24
CA LEU A 90 7.36 -13.72 4.54
C LEU A 90 7.27 -15.05 5.27
N PHE A 91 7.17 -16.12 4.56
CA PHE A 91 6.91 -17.44 5.15
C PHE A 91 7.99 -18.42 4.79
#